data_a30635ff44e1517b8b00c47ca295efdf
#
_entry.id   a30635ff44e1517b8b00c47ca295efdf
#
_cell.length_a   1.000
_cell.length_b   1.000
_cell.length_c   1.000
_cell.angle_alpha   90.00
_cell.angle_beta   90.00
_cell.angle_gamma   90.00
#
_symmetry.space_group_name_H-M   'P 1'
#
loop_
_entity.id
_entity.type
_entity.pdbx_description
1 polymer ?
#
loop_
_entity_poly.entity_id
_entity_poly.type
_entity_poly.pdbx_seq_one_letter_code
_entity_poly.pdbx_strand_id
1 'polypeptide(L)'
;IAGDTSLSGDYGVEGEAKSILNRLGFTDLNQPIDHLSGGQKKKVALAAVLLSKNEILIMDEPTNHLDHNMTEWLEGWLKSYRGSLIMITHDRYFLDLVCNRIVELDKGKLYSYKTNYEGFLALKAEREEMALSTQAKHQNPAQGDRLDAAWGKSAFDQAESPY
;
A
#
# COMPACT_ATOMS: atom_id res chain seq x y z
N ILE A 1 11.53 -26.36 45.58
CA ILE A 1 12.28 -26.28 44.30
C ILE A 1 11.34 -25.59 43.32
N ALA A 2 11.40 -24.27 43.28
CA ALA A 2 10.69 -23.48 42.28
C ALA A 2 11.62 -23.34 41.07
N GLY A 3 11.27 -24.00 40.00
CA GLY A 3 11.98 -23.92 38.73
C GLY A 3 11.72 -22.58 38.06
N ASP A 4 12.78 -21.87 37.81
CA ASP A 4 12.88 -20.60 37.13
C ASP A 4 12.61 -20.80 35.62
N THR A 5 11.36 -20.62 35.20
CA THR A 5 10.92 -20.79 33.80
C THR A 5 10.80 -19.44 33.04
N SER A 6 11.26 -18.34 33.67
CA SER A 6 11.15 -17.00 33.08
C SER A 6 12.36 -16.56 32.22
N LEU A 7 13.50 -17.27 32.31
CA LEU A 7 14.76 -16.83 31.67
C LEU A 7 14.93 -17.27 30.22
N SER A 8 14.22 -18.29 29.73
CA SER A 8 14.42 -18.78 28.34
C SER A 8 13.73 -17.92 27.25
N GLY A 9 12.69 -17.16 27.62
CA GLY A 9 12.00 -16.27 26.70
C GLY A 9 12.76 -14.95 26.44
N ASP A 10 13.46 -14.47 27.46
CA ASP A 10 14.14 -13.17 27.41
C ASP A 10 15.42 -13.21 26.55
N TYR A 11 16.18 -14.30 26.64
CA TYR A 11 17.36 -14.50 25.77
C TYR A 11 17.00 -14.62 24.29
N GLY A 12 15.83 -15.12 23.94
CA GLY A 12 15.33 -15.21 22.57
C GLY A 12 15.04 -13.83 21.97
N VAL A 13 14.36 -12.98 22.73
CA VAL A 13 13.99 -11.62 22.29
C VAL A 13 15.24 -10.73 22.19
N GLU A 14 16.15 -10.81 23.15
CA GLU A 14 17.41 -10.06 23.10
C GLU A 14 18.27 -10.45 21.88
N GLY A 15 18.36 -11.74 21.60
CA GLY A 15 19.09 -12.25 20.43
C GLY A 15 18.47 -11.78 19.11
N GLU A 16 17.14 -11.80 19.01
CA GLU A 16 16.40 -11.30 17.86
C GLU A 16 16.57 -9.79 17.68
N ALA A 17 16.49 -9.02 18.79
CA ALA A 17 16.74 -7.57 18.78
C ALA A 17 18.14 -7.24 18.27
N LYS A 18 19.17 -7.90 18.77
CA LYS A 18 20.54 -7.74 18.32
C LYS A 18 20.71 -8.06 16.83
N SER A 19 20.07 -9.13 16.37
CA SER A 19 20.10 -9.53 14.95
C SER A 19 19.49 -8.45 14.06
N ILE A 20 18.31 -7.94 14.39
CA ILE A 20 17.62 -6.90 13.64
C ILE A 20 18.45 -5.60 13.63
N LEU A 21 18.95 -5.15 14.79
CA LEU A 21 19.76 -3.94 14.89
C LEU A 21 21.06 -4.04 14.07
N ASN A 22 21.72 -5.19 14.09
CA ASN A 22 22.89 -5.43 13.24
C ASN A 22 22.55 -5.34 11.74
N ARG A 23 21.40 -5.89 11.33
CA ARG A 23 20.91 -5.76 9.93
C ARG A 23 20.61 -4.30 9.55
N LEU A 24 20.17 -3.49 10.51
CA LEU A 24 19.93 -2.06 10.33
C LEU A 24 21.20 -1.19 10.48
N GLY A 25 22.39 -1.83 10.57
CA GLY A 25 23.70 -1.18 10.53
C GLY A 25 24.21 -0.68 11.87
N PHE A 26 23.68 -1.17 12.99
CA PHE A 26 24.22 -0.87 14.31
C PHE A 26 25.35 -1.86 14.67
N THR A 27 26.54 -1.32 14.93
CA THR A 27 27.72 -2.08 15.35
C THR A 27 27.96 -2.00 16.86
N ASP A 28 27.59 -0.89 17.49
CA ASP A 28 27.63 -0.68 18.93
C ASP A 28 26.20 -0.57 19.48
N LEU A 29 25.76 -1.61 20.20
CA LEU A 29 24.43 -1.71 20.78
C LEU A 29 24.36 -1.09 22.20
N ASN A 30 25.49 -0.66 22.76
CA ASN A 30 25.56 -0.03 24.09
C ASN A 30 25.51 1.51 23.98
N GLN A 31 25.49 2.06 22.79
CA GLN A 31 25.41 3.50 22.57
C GLN A 31 24.09 4.06 23.14
N PRO A 32 24.14 5.14 23.95
CA PRO A 32 22.94 5.81 24.44
C PRO A 32 22.07 6.32 23.29
N ILE A 33 20.73 6.16 23.42
CA ILE A 33 19.77 6.59 22.38
C ILE A 33 19.85 8.09 22.09
N ASP A 34 20.21 8.90 23.08
CA ASP A 34 20.33 10.34 22.93
C ASP A 34 21.46 10.76 21.97
N HIS A 35 22.48 9.93 21.83
CA HIS A 35 23.61 10.14 20.93
C HIS A 35 23.33 9.69 19.49
N LEU A 36 22.20 9.03 19.24
CA LEU A 36 21.82 8.57 17.92
C LEU A 36 21.34 9.73 17.03
N SER A 37 21.71 9.71 15.77
CA SER A 37 21.16 10.60 14.76
C SER A 37 19.66 10.36 14.55
N GLY A 38 18.95 11.30 13.93
CA GLY A 38 17.53 11.15 13.63
C GLY A 38 17.21 9.90 12.78
N GLY A 39 18.07 9.60 11.79
CA GLY A 39 17.97 8.38 10.98
C GLY A 39 18.19 7.10 11.79
N GLN A 40 19.18 7.10 12.68
CA GLN A 40 19.43 5.97 13.58
C GLN A 40 18.28 5.76 14.56
N LYS A 41 17.69 6.82 15.12
CA LYS A 41 16.49 6.72 15.98
C LYS A 41 15.30 6.08 15.25
N LYS A 42 15.10 6.45 13.98
CA LYS A 42 14.06 5.80 13.15
C LYS A 42 14.33 4.31 12.92
N LYS A 43 15.57 3.91 12.68
CA LYS A 43 15.97 2.50 12.56
C LYS A 43 15.74 1.71 13.83
N VAL A 44 16.02 2.30 15.02
CA VAL A 44 15.72 1.68 16.32
C VAL A 44 14.21 1.52 16.50
N ALA A 45 13.42 2.54 16.16
CA ALA A 45 11.97 2.46 16.22
C ALA A 45 11.42 1.37 15.27
N LEU A 46 11.98 1.26 14.07
CA LEU A 46 11.65 0.19 13.13
C LEU A 46 11.96 -1.18 13.75
N ALA A 47 13.15 -1.38 14.33
CA ALA A 47 13.52 -2.63 15.01
C ALA A 47 12.53 -3.00 16.11
N ALA A 48 12.12 -2.04 16.94
CA ALA A 48 11.15 -2.25 18.01
C ALA A 48 9.78 -2.71 17.48
N VAL A 49 9.32 -2.10 16.36
CA VAL A 49 8.07 -2.48 15.71
C VAL A 49 8.15 -3.88 15.10
N LEU A 50 9.26 -4.25 14.48
CA LEU A 50 9.46 -5.58 13.89
C LEU A 50 9.55 -6.69 14.94
N LEU A 51 10.07 -6.38 16.12
CA LEU A 51 10.10 -7.31 17.28
C LEU A 51 8.74 -7.50 17.94
N SER A 52 7.86 -6.51 17.81
CA SER A 52 6.51 -6.58 18.36
C SER A 52 5.68 -7.57 17.54
N LYS A 53 5.10 -8.58 18.19
CA LYS A 53 4.21 -9.56 17.54
C LYS A 53 2.82 -8.95 17.32
N ASN A 54 2.76 -7.87 16.53
CA ASN A 54 1.52 -7.17 16.26
C ASN A 54 0.71 -7.91 15.19
N GLU A 55 -0.60 -7.87 15.26
CA GLU A 55 -1.49 -8.40 14.23
C GLU A 55 -1.64 -7.41 13.05
N ILE A 56 -1.48 -6.11 13.32
CA ILE A 56 -1.55 -5.03 12.32
C ILE A 56 -0.28 -4.20 12.42
N LEU A 57 0.35 -3.99 11.28
CA LEU A 57 1.55 -3.18 11.12
C LEU A 57 1.23 -1.99 10.22
N ILE A 58 1.48 -0.78 10.72
CA ILE A 58 1.30 0.46 9.97
C ILE A 58 2.67 1.11 9.81
N MET A 59 3.07 1.36 8.57
CA MET A 59 4.36 1.93 8.23
C MET A 59 4.19 3.14 7.31
N ASP A 60 4.93 4.20 7.60
CA ASP A 60 5.02 5.40 6.78
C ASP A 60 6.45 5.57 6.31
N GLU A 61 6.66 5.46 4.99
CA GLU A 61 7.96 5.53 4.31
C GLU A 61 9.06 4.68 4.98
N PRO A 62 8.84 3.36 5.15
CA PRO A 62 9.75 2.52 5.94
C PRO A 62 11.15 2.35 5.32
N THR A 63 11.29 2.57 4.02
CA THR A 63 12.57 2.49 3.29
C THR A 63 13.42 3.74 3.42
N ASN A 64 12.86 4.86 3.91
CA ASN A 64 13.61 6.08 4.13
C ASN A 64 14.76 5.85 5.12
N HIS A 65 15.96 6.31 4.76
CA HIS A 65 17.19 6.14 5.53
C HIS A 65 17.75 4.70 5.58
N LEU A 66 17.20 3.77 4.80
CA LEU A 66 17.77 2.44 4.60
C LEU A 66 18.65 2.44 3.34
N ASP A 67 19.74 1.70 3.37
CA ASP A 67 20.50 1.37 2.17
C ASP A 67 19.84 0.17 1.44
N HIS A 68 20.40 -0.17 0.28
CA HIS A 68 19.85 -1.23 -0.56
C HIS A 68 19.78 -2.58 0.19
N ASN A 69 20.83 -2.95 0.90
CA ASN A 69 20.89 -4.24 1.61
C ASN A 69 19.86 -4.31 2.76
N MET A 70 19.67 -3.20 3.48
CA MET A 70 18.68 -3.07 4.53
C MET A 70 17.26 -3.13 3.96
N THR A 71 17.03 -2.48 2.82
CA THR A 71 15.73 -2.49 2.13
C THR A 71 15.36 -3.91 1.66
N GLU A 72 16.30 -4.61 1.02
CA GLU A 72 16.11 -6.00 0.59
C GLU A 72 15.84 -6.95 1.77
N TRP A 73 16.55 -6.77 2.87
CA TRP A 73 16.29 -7.53 4.08
C TRP A 73 14.89 -7.24 4.66
N LEU A 74 14.48 -5.96 4.72
CA LEU A 74 13.14 -5.57 5.20
C LEU A 74 12.03 -6.14 4.31
N GLU A 75 12.23 -6.13 2.98
CA GLU A 75 11.33 -6.77 2.02
C GLU A 75 11.12 -8.25 2.35
N GLY A 76 12.22 -8.99 2.52
CA GLY A 76 12.17 -10.41 2.89
C GLY A 76 11.44 -10.66 4.21
N TRP A 77 11.65 -9.80 5.20
CA TRP A 77 10.98 -9.87 6.48
C TRP A 77 9.47 -9.62 6.33
N LEU A 78 9.07 -8.56 5.61
CA LEU A 78 7.66 -8.21 5.39
C LEU A 78 6.90 -9.26 4.57
N LYS A 79 7.54 -9.91 3.60
CA LYS A 79 6.96 -11.04 2.86
C LYS A 79 6.68 -12.25 3.76
N SER A 80 7.44 -12.43 4.83
CA SER A 80 7.23 -13.50 5.81
C SER A 80 6.23 -13.14 6.91
N TYR A 81 5.88 -11.86 7.03
CA TYR A 81 4.96 -11.37 8.04
C TYR A 81 3.54 -11.87 7.78
N ARG A 82 2.90 -12.43 8.81
CA ARG A 82 1.58 -13.07 8.69
C ARG A 82 0.40 -12.18 9.10
N GLY A 83 0.69 -11.01 9.67
CA GLY A 83 -0.33 -10.03 10.04
C GLY A 83 -0.78 -9.17 8.85
N SER A 84 -1.60 -8.18 9.15
CA SER A 84 -2.05 -7.18 8.17
C SER A 84 -1.04 -6.04 8.10
N LEU A 85 -0.61 -5.67 6.90
CA LEU A 85 0.29 -4.55 6.64
C LEU A 85 -0.47 -3.41 5.96
N ILE A 86 -0.38 -2.21 6.52
CA ILE A 86 -0.77 -0.95 5.88
C ILE A 86 0.49 -0.12 5.72
N MET A 87 0.80 0.29 4.50
CA MET A 87 2.03 0.99 4.19
C MET A 87 1.78 2.20 3.30
N ILE A 88 2.44 3.30 3.60
CA ILE A 88 2.55 4.47 2.74
C ILE A 88 4.00 4.50 2.25
N THR A 89 4.21 4.58 0.94
CA THR A 89 5.55 4.69 0.36
C THR A 89 5.51 5.32 -1.03
N HIS A 90 6.59 6.01 -1.38
CA HIS A 90 6.87 6.48 -2.74
C HIS A 90 7.71 5.48 -3.55
N ASP A 91 8.25 4.46 -2.90
CA ASP A 91 8.99 3.39 -3.55
C ASP A 91 8.04 2.37 -4.19
N ARG A 92 7.80 2.54 -5.49
CA ARG A 92 6.89 1.70 -6.29
C ARG A 92 7.36 0.26 -6.37
N TYR A 93 8.67 0.07 -6.48
CA TYR A 93 9.26 -1.26 -6.56
C TYR A 93 9.05 -2.03 -5.26
N PHE A 94 9.35 -1.39 -4.13
CA PHE A 94 9.12 -1.98 -2.81
C PHE A 94 7.64 -2.28 -2.57
N LEU A 95 6.74 -1.37 -2.97
CA LEU A 95 5.29 -1.55 -2.88
C LEU A 95 4.83 -2.80 -3.64
N ASP A 96 5.27 -2.98 -4.89
CA ASP A 96 4.86 -4.11 -5.74
C ASP A 96 5.39 -5.45 -5.22
N LEU A 97 6.53 -5.45 -4.52
CA LEU A 97 7.11 -6.67 -3.95
C LEU A 97 6.46 -7.11 -2.64
N VAL A 98 5.93 -6.18 -1.86
CA VAL A 98 5.47 -6.44 -0.50
C VAL A 98 3.94 -6.41 -0.39
N CYS A 99 3.26 -5.54 -1.16
CA CYS A 99 1.83 -5.34 -1.06
C CYS A 99 1.06 -6.12 -2.14
N ASN A 100 -0.12 -6.59 -1.80
CA ASN A 100 -1.04 -7.28 -2.72
C ASN A 100 -2.25 -6.44 -3.12
N ARG A 101 -2.33 -5.21 -2.62
CA ARG A 101 -3.45 -4.29 -2.83
C ARG A 101 -2.97 -2.85 -2.69
N ILE A 102 -3.48 -1.98 -3.55
CA ILE A 102 -3.28 -0.54 -3.46
C ILE A 102 -4.58 0.11 -3.04
N VAL A 103 -4.51 1.07 -2.13
CA VAL A 103 -5.64 1.87 -1.68
C VAL A 103 -5.35 3.33 -1.99
N GLU A 104 -6.20 3.94 -2.77
CA GLU A 104 -6.13 5.36 -3.11
C GLU A 104 -7.15 6.14 -2.28
N LEU A 105 -6.71 7.23 -1.68
CA LEU A 105 -7.57 8.22 -1.05
C LEU A 105 -7.71 9.42 -2.00
N ASP A 106 -8.88 9.59 -2.60
CA ASP A 106 -9.17 10.70 -3.51
C ASP A 106 -10.49 11.38 -3.13
N LYS A 107 -10.46 12.71 -2.93
CA LYS A 107 -11.63 13.54 -2.59
C LYS A 107 -12.49 12.98 -1.45
N GLY A 108 -11.84 12.44 -0.42
CA GLY A 108 -12.51 11.88 0.75
C GLY A 108 -13.12 10.48 0.54
N LYS A 109 -12.84 9.83 -0.59
CA LYS A 109 -13.26 8.46 -0.89
C LYS A 109 -12.05 7.54 -0.97
N LEU A 110 -12.25 6.29 -0.53
CA LEU A 110 -11.26 5.23 -0.63
C LEU A 110 -11.59 4.33 -1.83
N TYR A 111 -10.61 4.13 -2.69
CA TYR A 111 -10.69 3.20 -3.81
C TYR A 111 -9.64 2.10 -3.59
N SER A 112 -10.05 0.86 -3.76
CA SER A 112 -9.20 -0.31 -3.49
C SER A 112 -8.98 -1.10 -4.77
N TYR A 113 -7.70 -1.33 -5.10
CA TYR A 113 -7.27 -2.01 -6.31
C TYR A 113 -6.45 -3.25 -5.92
N LYS A 114 -6.90 -4.42 -6.32
CA LYS A 114 -6.17 -5.68 -6.08
C LYS A 114 -5.24 -5.95 -7.26
N THR A 115 -4.19 -5.16 -7.38
CA THR A 115 -3.24 -5.19 -8.48
C THR A 115 -1.90 -4.57 -8.05
N ASN A 116 -0.87 -4.67 -8.91
CA ASN A 116 0.39 -3.96 -8.79
C ASN A 116 0.24 -2.49 -9.20
N TYR A 117 1.33 -1.72 -9.09
CA TYR A 117 1.30 -0.27 -9.36
C TYR A 117 0.92 0.07 -10.81
N GLU A 118 1.40 -0.69 -11.79
CA GLU A 118 1.06 -0.48 -13.21
C GLU A 118 -0.44 -0.72 -13.46
N GLY A 119 -0.98 -1.82 -12.97
CA GLY A 119 -2.41 -2.12 -13.06
C GLY A 119 -3.28 -1.10 -12.32
N PHE A 120 -2.80 -0.57 -11.20
CA PHE A 120 -3.46 0.54 -10.49
C PHE A 120 -3.59 1.77 -11.37
N LEU A 121 -2.51 2.18 -12.07
CA LEU A 121 -2.55 3.35 -12.97
C LEU A 121 -3.56 3.17 -14.10
N ALA A 122 -3.64 1.97 -14.69
CA ALA A 122 -4.60 1.67 -15.75
C ALA A 122 -6.05 1.75 -15.24
N LEU A 123 -6.35 1.10 -14.12
CA LEU A 123 -7.69 1.11 -13.53
C LEU A 123 -8.11 2.49 -13.01
N LYS A 124 -7.15 3.28 -12.52
CA LYS A 124 -7.40 4.65 -12.12
C LYS A 124 -7.78 5.52 -13.33
N ALA A 125 -7.04 5.43 -14.43
CA ALA A 125 -7.34 6.17 -15.67
C ALA A 125 -8.73 5.82 -16.20
N GLU A 126 -9.10 4.54 -16.24
CA GLU A 126 -10.42 4.09 -16.65
C GLU A 126 -11.54 4.66 -15.76
N ARG A 127 -11.35 4.64 -14.44
CA ARG A 127 -12.30 5.22 -13.49
C ARG A 127 -12.50 6.72 -13.71
N GLU A 128 -11.39 7.47 -13.94
CA GLU A 128 -11.44 8.92 -14.15
C GLU A 128 -12.16 9.25 -15.48
N GLU A 129 -11.92 8.49 -16.55
CA GLU A 129 -12.61 8.65 -17.83
C GLU A 129 -14.11 8.38 -17.70
N MET A 130 -14.51 7.31 -17.01
CA MET A 130 -15.91 7.02 -16.71
C MET A 130 -16.58 8.15 -15.92
N ALA A 131 -15.90 8.72 -14.93
CA ALA A 131 -16.42 9.82 -14.15
C ALA A 131 -16.64 11.08 -14.99
N LEU A 132 -15.70 11.41 -15.88
CA LEU A 132 -15.81 12.54 -16.81
C LEU A 132 -16.95 12.34 -17.81
N SER A 133 -17.11 11.15 -18.37
CA SER A 133 -18.18 10.83 -19.32
C SER A 133 -19.57 10.93 -18.65
N THR A 134 -19.68 10.51 -17.41
CA THR A 134 -20.92 10.61 -16.64
C THR A 134 -21.26 12.07 -16.31
N GLN A 135 -20.25 12.86 -15.96
CA GLN A 135 -20.43 14.29 -15.70
C GLN A 135 -20.85 15.07 -16.95
N ALA A 136 -20.28 14.75 -18.12
CA ALA A 136 -20.66 15.35 -19.39
C ALA A 136 -22.12 15.04 -19.78
N LYS A 137 -22.60 13.81 -19.54
CA LYS A 137 -23.99 13.43 -19.74
C LYS A 137 -24.97 14.19 -18.83
N HIS A 138 -24.59 14.43 -17.59
CA HIS A 138 -25.41 15.20 -16.64
C HIS A 138 -25.44 16.71 -16.95
N GLN A 139 -24.38 17.26 -17.56
CA GLN A 139 -24.33 18.68 -17.95
C GLN A 139 -25.05 18.98 -19.27
N ASN A 140 -25.31 17.97 -20.12
CA ASN A 140 -25.96 18.15 -21.41
C ASN A 140 -27.08 17.12 -21.65
N PRO A 141 -28.15 17.11 -20.82
CA PRO A 141 -29.25 16.16 -20.98
C PRO A 141 -30.01 16.27 -22.31
N ALA A 142 -29.93 17.45 -22.98
CA ALA A 142 -30.60 17.69 -24.27
C ALA A 142 -29.96 16.99 -25.47
N GLN A 143 -28.76 16.42 -25.34
CA GLN A 143 -28.06 15.77 -26.46
C GLN A 143 -28.33 14.24 -26.49
N GLY A 144 -28.69 13.63 -25.35
CA GLY A 144 -29.12 12.23 -25.26
C GLY A 144 -30.47 11.99 -25.93
N ASP A 145 -31.45 12.85 -25.63
CA ASP A 145 -32.83 12.74 -26.19
C ASP A 145 -32.89 12.97 -27.71
N ARG A 146 -31.95 13.73 -28.28
CA ARG A 146 -31.89 13.96 -29.73
C ARG A 146 -31.39 12.76 -30.54
N LEU A 147 -30.50 11.96 -29.98
CA LEU A 147 -30.00 10.75 -30.65
C LEU A 147 -31.06 9.63 -30.61
N ASP A 148 -31.74 9.45 -29.46
CA ASP A 148 -32.80 8.46 -29.34
C ASP A 148 -34.04 8.83 -30.19
N ALA A 149 -34.36 10.12 -30.30
CA ALA A 149 -35.43 10.61 -31.19
C ALA A 149 -35.09 10.48 -32.69
N ALA A 150 -33.80 10.59 -33.05
CA ALA A 150 -33.34 10.40 -34.42
C ALA A 150 -33.34 8.91 -34.83
N TRP A 151 -32.99 8.02 -33.92
CA TRP A 151 -33.05 6.57 -34.17
C TRP A 151 -34.48 6.04 -34.21
N GLY A 152 -35.37 6.55 -33.35
CA GLY A 152 -36.80 6.19 -33.35
C GLY A 152 -37.50 6.56 -34.63
N LYS A 153 -37.19 7.72 -35.26
CA LYS A 153 -37.77 8.14 -36.53
C LYS A 153 -37.25 7.34 -37.72
N SER A 154 -35.96 7.00 -37.75
CA SER A 154 -35.37 6.20 -38.81
C SER A 154 -35.90 4.76 -38.88
N ALA A 155 -36.28 4.18 -37.73
CA ALA A 155 -36.84 2.83 -37.66
C ALA A 155 -38.34 2.80 -38.06
N PHE A 156 -39.05 3.92 -37.94
CA PHE A 156 -40.47 4.01 -38.30
C PHE A 156 -40.72 4.27 -39.79
N ASP A 157 -39.83 5.03 -40.43
CA ASP A 157 -39.90 5.37 -41.88
C ASP A 157 -39.53 4.19 -42.83
N GLN A 158 -38.92 3.13 -42.31
CA GLN A 158 -38.64 1.91 -43.08
C GLN A 158 -39.75 0.84 -43.05
N ALA A 159 -40.77 1.05 -42.23
CA ALA A 159 -41.90 0.11 -42.11
C ALA A 159 -43.12 0.42 -42.99
N GLU A 160 -43.15 1.58 -43.67
CA GLU A 160 -44.25 1.94 -44.59
C GLU A 160 -43.73 2.09 -46.03
N SER A 161 -43.43 0.99 -46.70
CA SER A 161 -43.44 0.91 -48.16
C SER A 161 -44.08 -0.39 -48.60
N PRO A 162 -45.38 -0.40 -48.89
CA PRO A 162 -45.99 -1.47 -49.61
C PRO A 162 -45.89 -1.20 -51.12
N TYR A 163 -45.38 -2.21 -51.82
CA TYR A 163 -45.22 -2.50 -53.26
C TYR A 163 -43.83 -2.51 -53.78
#